data_409a8ad8927f875d8a68bcfd43ebdf39
#
_entry.id   409a8ad8927f875d8a68bcfd43ebdf39
#
_cell.length_a   1.000
_cell.length_b   1.000
_cell.length_c   1.000
_cell.angle_alpha   90.00
_cell.angle_beta   90.00
_cell.angle_gamma   90.00
#
_symmetry.space_group_name_H-M   'P 1'
#
loop_
_entity.id
_entity.type
_entity.pdbx_description
1 polymer ?
#
loop_
_entity_poly.entity_id
_entity_poly.type
_entity_poly.pdbx_seq_one_letter_code
_entity_poly.pdbx_strand_id
1 'polypeptide(L)'
;MVSAGEKLTPVVRPDMEIIPFEGHNILAAWIYPKAIEDRPCYVTAQGMYRGSYIRTGDGDRRLSRYEIDRMLEANRQPCWDSEIVMEATTDDLDPYMLRDLIARQKALHPRIFAAMPDEDIMKSLRIVEEVDGVLHPTLAGLLALGIYPQKYFPSLTVSFSRYQDTANSAGTPASDERFVDSRTIVGSIPVMIAEALDCVRRNMHIGAVIDGAFRKELPDYP
;
A
#
# COMPACT_ATOMS: atom_id res chain seq x y z
N MET A 1 13.89 15.74 39.49
CA MET A 1 13.24 15.69 38.15
C MET A 1 14.05 14.96 37.07
N VAL A 2 15.36 14.93 37.14
CA VAL A 2 16.22 14.15 36.19
C VAL A 2 15.78 12.68 36.10
N SER A 3 15.32 12.09 37.18
CA SER A 3 14.90 10.70 37.28
C SER A 3 13.65 10.30 36.48
N ALA A 4 12.80 11.25 36.10
CA ALA A 4 11.55 10.92 35.39
C ALA A 4 11.83 10.61 33.90
N GLY A 5 12.72 11.39 33.27
CA GLY A 5 13.08 11.20 31.87
C GLY A 5 13.90 9.93 31.63
N GLU A 6 14.64 9.48 32.63
CA GLU A 6 15.43 8.24 32.59
C GLU A 6 14.57 6.97 32.69
N LYS A 7 13.33 7.09 33.14
CA LYS A 7 12.35 6.00 33.18
C LYS A 7 11.63 5.76 31.87
N LEU A 8 11.94 6.57 30.86
CA LEU A 8 11.35 6.49 29.54
C LEU A 8 12.35 5.95 28.52
N THR A 9 11.86 5.19 27.57
CA THR A 9 12.62 4.72 26.42
C THR A 9 11.94 5.22 25.13
N PRO A 10 12.65 5.98 24.25
CA PRO A 10 13.96 6.57 24.50
C PRO A 10 13.95 7.64 25.60
N VAL A 11 15.11 7.90 26.19
CA VAL A 11 15.24 8.88 27.27
C VAL A 11 14.73 10.26 26.82
N VAL A 12 13.88 10.88 27.63
CA VAL A 12 13.33 12.23 27.39
C VAL A 12 14.05 13.22 28.30
N ARG A 13 14.62 14.27 27.70
CA ARG A 13 15.26 15.38 28.43
C ARG A 13 14.49 16.65 28.14
N PRO A 14 13.66 17.14 29.09
CA PRO A 14 12.97 18.40 28.93
C PRO A 14 13.94 19.58 29.14
N ASP A 15 13.75 20.64 28.39
CA ASP A 15 14.33 21.92 28.70
C ASP A 15 13.47 22.59 29.79
N MET A 16 14.13 23.07 30.86
CA MET A 16 13.43 23.56 32.03
C MET A 16 13.84 25.00 32.33
N GLU A 17 12.85 25.85 32.60
CA GLU A 17 13.04 27.23 32.96
C GLU A 17 12.10 27.64 34.10
N ILE A 18 12.58 28.54 34.97
CA ILE A 18 11.74 29.15 35.98
C ILE A 18 11.28 30.53 35.49
N ILE A 19 9.98 30.67 35.26
CA ILE A 19 9.38 31.87 34.71
C ILE A 19 8.59 32.57 35.83
N PRO A 20 8.87 33.85 36.12
CA PRO A 20 8.03 34.62 37.02
C PRO A 20 6.71 34.97 36.34
N PHE A 21 5.60 34.66 36.99
CA PHE A 21 4.25 34.94 36.52
C PHE A 21 3.35 35.35 37.68
N GLU A 22 2.75 36.54 37.62
CA GLU A 22 1.83 37.08 38.63
C GLU A 22 2.36 37.02 40.08
N GLY A 23 3.65 37.26 40.27
CA GLY A 23 4.30 37.24 41.59
C GLY A 23 4.67 35.82 42.08
N HIS A 24 4.45 34.79 41.30
CA HIS A 24 4.83 33.41 41.59
C HIS A 24 5.90 32.93 40.62
N ASN A 25 6.73 31.97 41.06
CA ASN A 25 7.69 31.29 40.19
C ASN A 25 7.06 30.02 39.64
N ILE A 26 6.89 29.95 38.32
CA ILE A 26 6.37 28.78 37.63
C ILE A 26 7.53 28.03 37.00
N LEU A 27 7.56 26.70 37.16
CA LEU A 27 8.47 25.84 36.46
C LEU A 27 7.86 25.43 35.12
N ALA A 28 8.45 25.93 34.03
CA ALA A 28 8.10 25.53 32.69
C ALA A 28 9.02 24.40 32.20
N ALA A 29 8.47 23.41 31.50
CA ALA A 29 9.22 22.34 30.94
C ALA A 29 8.77 22.14 29.48
N TRP A 30 9.70 22.22 28.52
CA TRP A 30 9.48 21.98 27.11
C TRP A 30 9.95 20.58 26.76
N ILE A 31 9.06 19.78 26.20
CA ILE A 31 9.35 18.43 25.72
C ILE A 31 9.17 18.45 24.20
N TYR A 32 10.28 18.37 23.49
CA TYR A 32 10.26 18.31 22.02
C TYR A 32 9.80 16.94 21.52
N PRO A 33 9.06 16.89 20.41
CA PRO A 33 8.68 15.64 19.77
C PRO A 33 9.92 14.82 19.43
N LYS A 34 9.88 13.53 19.71
CA LYS A 34 10.91 12.60 19.24
C LYS A 34 10.80 12.41 17.75
N ALA A 35 11.95 12.13 17.10
CA ALA A 35 12.00 11.72 15.71
C ALA A 35 11.10 10.50 15.46
N ILE A 36 10.67 10.31 14.22
CA ILE A 36 9.72 9.23 13.88
C ILE A 36 10.33 7.87 14.25
N GLU A 37 11.61 7.68 13.96
CA GLU A 37 12.37 6.47 14.26
C GLU A 37 12.47 6.12 15.75
N ASP A 38 12.27 7.10 16.62
CA ASP A 38 12.35 6.95 18.08
C ASP A 38 10.98 6.70 18.74
N ARG A 39 9.91 6.59 17.96
CA ARG A 39 8.54 6.38 18.49
C ARG A 39 8.15 4.91 18.49
N PRO A 40 7.29 4.50 19.42
CA PRO A 40 6.71 5.26 20.52
C PRO A 40 7.67 5.45 21.69
N CYS A 41 7.52 6.56 22.43
CA CYS A 41 8.15 6.73 23.73
C CYS A 41 7.31 5.99 24.79
N TYR A 42 7.96 5.19 25.64
CA TYR A 42 7.25 4.36 26.62
C TYR A 42 7.95 4.28 27.98
N VAL A 43 7.20 3.93 29.01
CA VAL A 43 7.72 3.68 30.35
C VAL A 43 8.53 2.38 30.35
N THR A 44 9.85 2.48 30.57
CA THR A 44 10.79 1.37 30.44
C THR A 44 10.38 0.15 31.27
N ALA A 45 9.97 0.37 32.52
CA ALA A 45 9.57 -0.71 33.43
C ALA A 45 8.31 -1.47 33.00
N GLN A 46 7.46 -0.87 32.15
CA GLN A 46 6.22 -1.49 31.67
C GLN A 46 6.38 -2.14 30.29
N GLY A 47 7.48 -1.82 29.59
CA GLY A 47 7.69 -2.24 28.21
C GLY A 47 6.81 -1.48 27.22
N MET A 48 7.15 -1.57 25.93
CA MET A 48 6.54 -0.78 24.86
C MET A 48 5.01 -0.90 24.78
N TYR A 49 4.49 -2.11 24.77
CA TYR A 49 3.05 -2.34 24.57
C TYR A 49 2.17 -2.02 25.78
N ARG A 50 2.76 -1.90 26.96
CA ARG A 50 1.99 -1.54 28.17
C ARG A 50 2.31 -0.15 28.69
N GLY A 51 3.46 0.39 28.30
CA GLY A 51 4.01 1.66 28.80
C GLY A 51 3.87 2.81 27.82
N SER A 52 3.25 2.63 26.66
CA SER A 52 3.02 3.71 25.68
C SER A 52 1.68 4.38 25.92
N TYR A 53 1.69 5.70 26.04
CA TYR A 53 0.52 6.52 26.33
C TYR A 53 0.42 7.70 25.36
N ILE A 54 -0.81 8.15 25.13
CA ILE A 54 -1.13 9.38 24.42
C ILE A 54 -2.01 10.28 25.29
N ARG A 55 -1.72 11.58 25.28
CA ARG A 55 -2.55 12.57 25.95
C ARG A 55 -3.79 12.85 25.12
N THR A 56 -4.97 12.65 25.72
CA THR A 56 -6.26 12.94 25.10
C THR A 56 -7.04 13.87 26.02
N GLY A 57 -7.03 15.19 25.69
CA GLY A 57 -7.77 16.17 26.47
C GLY A 57 -7.43 16.16 27.96
N ASP A 58 -8.27 15.54 28.76
CA ASP A 58 -8.25 15.50 30.22
C ASP A 58 -7.47 14.32 30.82
N GLY A 59 -7.04 13.34 30.01
CA GLY A 59 -6.42 12.13 30.53
C GLY A 59 -5.33 11.54 29.66
N ASP A 60 -4.61 10.57 30.24
CA ASP A 60 -3.63 9.76 29.52
C ASP A 60 -4.27 8.42 29.16
N ARG A 61 -4.36 8.14 27.85
CA ARG A 61 -4.85 6.86 27.33
C ARG A 61 -3.67 5.99 26.90
N ARG A 62 -3.73 4.71 27.27
CA ARG A 62 -2.76 3.75 26.74
C ARG A 62 -2.99 3.56 25.25
N LEU A 63 -1.91 3.55 24.47
CA LEU A 63 -1.96 3.17 23.06
C LEU A 63 -2.38 1.71 22.91
N SER A 64 -3.21 1.42 21.93
CA SER A 64 -3.54 0.07 21.51
C SER A 64 -2.32 -0.58 20.84
N ARG A 65 -2.32 -1.92 20.77
CA ARG A 65 -1.27 -2.66 20.04
C ARG A 65 -1.20 -2.21 18.58
N TYR A 66 -2.33 -2.03 17.93
CA TYR A 66 -2.41 -1.57 16.55
C TYR A 66 -1.74 -0.18 16.35
N GLU A 67 -1.99 0.78 17.25
CA GLU A 67 -1.38 2.11 17.17
C GLU A 67 0.15 2.05 17.32
N ILE A 68 0.63 1.18 18.23
CA ILE A 68 2.06 0.97 18.43
C ILE A 68 2.69 0.33 17.20
N ASP A 69 2.09 -0.75 16.67
CA ASP A 69 2.59 -1.44 15.49
C ASP A 69 2.65 -0.49 14.29
N ARG A 70 1.65 0.39 14.10
CA ARG A 70 1.68 1.45 13.09
C ARG A 70 2.81 2.46 13.27
N MET A 71 3.16 2.84 14.50
CA MET A 71 4.30 3.70 14.75
C MET A 71 5.63 2.99 14.42
N LEU A 72 5.74 1.71 14.73
CA LEU A 72 6.90 0.89 14.40
C LEU A 72 7.06 0.68 12.89
N GLU A 73 5.97 0.49 12.18
CA GLU A 73 5.93 0.42 10.71
C GLU A 73 6.40 1.73 10.08
N ALA A 74 5.98 2.88 10.62
CA ALA A 74 6.42 4.20 10.16
C ALA A 74 7.93 4.44 10.36
N ASN A 75 8.56 3.73 11.29
CA ASN A 75 10.00 3.82 11.59
C ASN A 75 10.87 3.03 10.60
N ARG A 76 10.27 2.07 9.91
CA ARG A 76 10.93 1.28 8.87
C ARG A 76 10.15 1.49 7.58
N GLN A 77 10.84 1.65 6.47
CA GLN A 77 10.19 1.54 5.18
C GLN A 77 9.74 0.07 5.06
N PRO A 78 8.43 -0.22 5.17
CA PRO A 78 7.96 -1.60 5.09
C PRO A 78 8.28 -2.14 3.70
N CYS A 79 8.96 -3.25 3.63
CA CYS A 79 9.22 -3.97 2.39
C CYS A 79 8.20 -5.10 2.22
N TRP A 80 6.90 -4.78 2.29
CA TRP A 80 5.81 -5.74 2.13
C TRP A 80 5.87 -6.50 0.80
N ASP A 81 6.40 -5.83 -0.22
CA ASP A 81 6.64 -6.38 -1.54
C ASP A 81 7.59 -7.59 -1.53
N SER A 82 8.52 -7.62 -0.59
CA SER A 82 9.49 -8.71 -0.42
C SER A 82 9.04 -9.80 0.56
N GLU A 83 7.81 -9.72 1.09
CA GLU A 83 7.25 -10.75 1.97
C GLU A 83 7.03 -12.03 1.19
N ILE A 84 7.47 -13.17 1.77
CA ILE A 84 7.37 -14.49 1.12
C ILE A 84 5.97 -15.03 1.37
N VAL A 85 5.30 -15.49 0.31
CA VAL A 85 4.01 -16.16 0.40
C VAL A 85 4.23 -17.66 0.45
N MET A 86 4.38 -18.19 1.66
CA MET A 86 4.76 -19.59 1.92
C MET A 86 3.81 -20.63 1.31
N GLU A 87 2.54 -20.29 1.17
CA GLU A 87 1.52 -21.18 0.59
C GLU A 87 1.57 -21.21 -0.95
N ALA A 88 2.27 -20.25 -1.57
CA ALA A 88 2.41 -20.15 -3.01
C ALA A 88 3.66 -20.91 -3.50
N THR A 89 3.58 -21.36 -4.74
CA THR A 89 4.68 -22.02 -5.44
C THR A 89 4.97 -21.33 -6.77
N THR A 90 6.07 -21.69 -7.42
CA THR A 90 6.40 -21.15 -8.75
C THR A 90 5.34 -21.47 -9.81
N ASP A 91 4.52 -22.50 -9.61
CA ASP A 91 3.41 -22.87 -10.52
C ASP A 91 2.25 -21.84 -10.48
N ASP A 92 2.19 -21.01 -9.43
CA ASP A 92 1.24 -19.92 -9.34
C ASP A 92 1.65 -18.68 -10.16
N LEU A 93 2.86 -18.66 -10.73
CA LEU A 93 3.35 -17.61 -11.63
C LEU A 93 3.02 -17.93 -13.08
N ASP A 94 2.64 -16.91 -13.87
CA ASP A 94 2.40 -17.04 -15.30
C ASP A 94 3.72 -17.30 -16.05
N PRO A 95 3.91 -18.48 -16.66
CA PRO A 95 5.17 -18.85 -17.29
C PRO A 95 5.50 -17.99 -18.52
N TYR A 96 4.49 -17.44 -19.19
CA TYR A 96 4.71 -16.57 -20.35
C TYR A 96 5.17 -15.18 -19.93
N MET A 97 4.50 -14.58 -18.95
CA MET A 97 4.88 -13.28 -18.40
C MET A 97 6.27 -13.34 -17.76
N LEU A 98 6.56 -14.41 -17.02
CA LEU A 98 7.85 -14.62 -16.38
C LEU A 98 8.97 -14.74 -17.43
N ARG A 99 8.78 -15.55 -18.46
CA ARG A 99 9.75 -15.73 -19.56
C ARG A 99 10.02 -14.41 -20.30
N ASP A 100 8.94 -13.67 -20.61
CA ASP A 100 9.07 -12.36 -21.28
C ASP A 100 9.85 -11.37 -20.42
N LEU A 101 9.56 -11.30 -19.12
CA LEU A 101 10.29 -10.45 -18.19
C LEU A 101 11.78 -10.80 -18.14
N ILE A 102 12.11 -12.09 -17.99
CA ILE A 102 13.52 -12.55 -17.95
C ILE A 102 14.23 -12.21 -19.27
N ALA A 103 13.59 -12.47 -20.42
CA ALA A 103 14.17 -12.15 -21.72
C ALA A 103 14.44 -10.64 -21.87
N ARG A 104 13.52 -9.79 -21.42
CA ARG A 104 13.70 -8.33 -21.40
C ARG A 104 14.86 -7.91 -20.50
N GLN A 105 14.97 -8.48 -19.30
CA GLN A 105 16.07 -8.17 -18.39
C GLN A 105 17.44 -8.56 -18.99
N LYS A 106 17.54 -9.73 -19.61
CA LYS A 106 18.75 -10.16 -20.32
C LYS A 106 19.12 -9.21 -21.47
N ALA A 107 18.11 -8.71 -22.20
CA ALA A 107 18.32 -7.77 -23.31
C ALA A 107 18.71 -6.36 -22.83
N LEU A 108 18.07 -5.86 -21.79
CA LEU A 108 18.32 -4.51 -21.24
C LEU A 108 19.63 -4.43 -20.45
N HIS A 109 19.98 -5.49 -19.74
CA HIS A 109 21.15 -5.52 -18.85
C HIS A 109 22.05 -6.74 -19.13
N PRO A 110 22.60 -6.89 -20.36
CA PRO A 110 23.32 -8.10 -20.75
C PRO A 110 24.57 -8.37 -19.92
N ARG A 111 25.22 -7.32 -19.42
CA ARG A 111 26.41 -7.47 -18.55
C ARG A 111 26.10 -8.16 -17.22
N ILE A 112 24.86 -8.07 -16.75
CA ILE A 112 24.43 -8.62 -15.46
C ILE A 112 23.75 -9.96 -15.67
N PHE A 113 22.79 -10.04 -16.60
CA PHE A 113 21.84 -11.15 -16.68
C PHE A 113 22.08 -12.12 -17.85
N ALA A 114 22.91 -11.78 -18.85
CA ALA A 114 23.03 -12.62 -20.05
C ALA A 114 23.50 -14.06 -19.76
N ALA A 115 24.46 -14.21 -18.83
CA ALA A 115 25.02 -15.50 -18.44
C ALA A 115 24.38 -16.10 -17.17
N MET A 116 23.45 -15.38 -16.56
CA MET A 116 22.81 -15.77 -15.30
C MET A 116 21.69 -16.80 -15.58
N PRO A 117 21.60 -17.90 -14.82
CA PRO A 117 20.46 -18.81 -14.86
C PRO A 117 19.14 -18.08 -14.56
N ASP A 118 18.05 -18.53 -15.16
CA ASP A 118 16.74 -17.89 -15.00
C ASP A 118 16.28 -17.86 -13.53
N GLU A 119 16.57 -18.91 -12.76
CA GLU A 119 16.28 -18.99 -11.34
C GLU A 119 17.02 -17.92 -10.54
N ASP A 120 18.30 -17.71 -10.82
CA ASP A 120 19.09 -16.67 -10.14
C ASP A 120 18.61 -15.27 -10.52
N ILE A 121 18.09 -15.09 -11.73
CA ILE A 121 17.45 -13.84 -12.15
C ILE A 121 16.17 -13.61 -11.34
N MET A 122 15.33 -14.65 -11.17
CA MET A 122 14.11 -14.56 -10.37
C MET A 122 14.40 -14.16 -8.92
N LYS A 123 15.43 -14.75 -8.31
CA LYS A 123 15.90 -14.39 -6.96
C LYS A 123 16.47 -12.97 -6.92
N SER A 124 17.28 -12.59 -7.90
CA SER A 124 17.89 -11.24 -7.98
C SER A 124 16.84 -10.13 -8.15
N LEU A 125 15.74 -10.42 -8.86
CA LEU A 125 14.61 -9.52 -9.03
C LEU A 125 13.58 -9.61 -7.88
N ARG A 126 13.84 -10.43 -6.88
CA ARG A 126 12.93 -10.70 -5.74
C ARG A 126 11.53 -11.14 -6.18
N ILE A 127 11.46 -11.87 -7.27
CA ILE A 127 10.22 -12.53 -7.71
C ILE A 127 9.93 -13.73 -6.82
N VAL A 128 11.01 -14.46 -6.47
CA VAL A 128 10.98 -15.61 -5.57
C VAL A 128 12.11 -15.51 -4.53
N GLU A 129 11.90 -16.16 -3.41
CA GLU A 129 12.92 -16.42 -2.38
C GLU A 129 12.97 -17.92 -2.09
N GLU A 130 14.15 -18.40 -1.70
CA GLU A 130 14.37 -19.81 -1.38
C GLU A 130 14.27 -20.03 0.14
N VAL A 131 13.37 -20.93 0.55
CA VAL A 131 13.21 -21.34 1.95
C VAL A 131 13.30 -22.87 1.99
N ASP A 132 14.22 -23.40 2.75
CA ASP A 132 14.45 -24.84 2.91
C ASP A 132 14.63 -25.60 1.58
N GLY A 133 15.26 -24.96 0.59
CA GLY A 133 15.50 -25.53 -0.72
C GLY A 133 14.31 -25.50 -1.67
N VAL A 134 13.22 -24.79 -1.30
CA VAL A 134 12.03 -24.60 -2.11
C VAL A 134 11.88 -23.12 -2.47
N LEU A 135 11.54 -22.84 -3.72
CA LEU A 135 11.28 -21.49 -4.20
C LEU A 135 9.82 -21.10 -3.93
N HIS A 136 9.66 -20.03 -3.19
CA HIS A 136 8.34 -19.42 -2.92
C HIS A 136 8.28 -18.03 -3.55
N PRO A 137 7.16 -17.67 -4.21
CA PRO A 137 6.96 -16.32 -4.69
C PRO A 137 6.91 -15.31 -3.54
N THR A 138 7.46 -14.13 -3.79
CA THR A 138 7.21 -12.96 -2.95
C THR A 138 5.84 -12.37 -3.25
N LEU A 139 5.36 -11.49 -2.37
CA LEU A 139 4.14 -10.73 -2.64
C LEU A 139 4.23 -9.96 -3.96
N ALA A 140 5.37 -9.27 -4.21
CA ALA A 140 5.59 -8.56 -5.48
C ALA A 140 5.58 -9.52 -6.68
N GLY A 141 6.24 -10.68 -6.56
CA GLY A 141 6.25 -11.71 -7.61
C GLY A 141 4.85 -12.17 -7.97
N LEU A 142 4.03 -12.50 -6.97
CA LEU A 142 2.64 -12.92 -7.19
C LEU A 142 1.77 -11.80 -7.77
N LEU A 143 1.88 -10.58 -7.25
CA LEU A 143 1.06 -9.46 -7.71
C LEU A 143 1.43 -9.03 -9.13
N ALA A 144 2.71 -9.14 -9.51
CA ALA A 144 3.18 -8.77 -10.85
C ALA A 144 2.97 -9.87 -11.90
N LEU A 145 3.20 -11.13 -11.53
CA LEU A 145 3.33 -12.25 -12.47
C LEU A 145 2.40 -13.42 -12.14
N GLY A 146 1.63 -13.37 -11.04
CA GLY A 146 0.76 -14.47 -10.66
C GLY A 146 -0.41 -14.68 -11.62
N ILE A 147 -0.78 -15.94 -11.83
CA ILE A 147 -1.97 -16.31 -12.62
C ILE A 147 -3.24 -15.85 -11.91
N TYR A 148 -3.34 -16.14 -10.62
CA TYR A 148 -4.50 -15.81 -9.80
C TYR A 148 -4.09 -15.46 -8.35
N PRO A 149 -3.50 -14.27 -8.11
CA PRO A 149 -3.06 -13.84 -6.78
C PRO A 149 -4.19 -13.80 -5.74
N GLN A 150 -5.45 -13.66 -6.19
CA GLN A 150 -6.64 -13.63 -5.34
C GLN A 150 -6.91 -14.95 -4.60
N LYS A 151 -6.25 -16.04 -5.00
CA LYS A 151 -6.22 -17.30 -4.24
C LYS A 151 -5.69 -17.09 -2.82
N TYR A 152 -4.70 -16.19 -2.69
CA TYR A 152 -4.03 -15.86 -1.42
C TYR A 152 -4.56 -14.55 -0.83
N PHE A 153 -4.93 -13.61 -1.69
CA PHE A 153 -5.38 -12.26 -1.34
C PHE A 153 -6.74 -11.93 -1.97
N PRO A 154 -7.84 -12.51 -1.47
CA PRO A 154 -9.16 -12.42 -2.13
C PRO A 154 -9.70 -10.99 -2.28
N SER A 155 -9.25 -10.04 -1.45
CA SER A 155 -9.68 -8.64 -1.50
C SER A 155 -8.93 -7.79 -2.53
N LEU A 156 -7.83 -8.29 -3.11
CA LEU A 156 -7.03 -7.56 -4.10
C LEU A 156 -7.66 -7.68 -5.50
N THR A 157 -8.78 -7.01 -5.68
CA THR A 157 -9.55 -6.98 -6.93
C THR A 157 -9.83 -5.55 -7.35
N VAL A 158 -10.12 -5.34 -8.63
CA VAL A 158 -10.64 -4.07 -9.14
C VAL A 158 -12.13 -4.23 -9.37
N SER A 159 -12.94 -3.39 -8.73
CA SER A 159 -14.39 -3.34 -8.96
C SER A 159 -14.71 -2.17 -9.88
N PHE A 160 -15.28 -2.47 -11.04
CA PHE A 160 -15.79 -1.49 -11.97
C PHE A 160 -17.32 -1.47 -11.91
N SER A 161 -17.93 -0.28 -11.83
CA SER A 161 -19.36 -0.13 -11.85
C SER A 161 -19.75 1.15 -12.61
N ARG A 162 -20.66 1.01 -13.57
CA ARG A 162 -21.27 2.11 -14.28
C ARG A 162 -22.74 2.26 -13.85
N TYR A 163 -23.10 3.44 -13.39
CA TYR A 163 -24.45 3.78 -12.99
C TYR A 163 -25.22 4.39 -14.16
N GLN A 164 -26.56 4.27 -14.13
CA GLN A 164 -27.41 5.00 -15.06
C GLN A 164 -27.32 6.51 -14.82
N ASP A 165 -27.27 7.27 -15.91
CA ASP A 165 -27.28 8.72 -15.82
C ASP A 165 -28.69 9.21 -15.40
N THR A 166 -28.76 9.86 -14.24
CA THR A 166 -30.02 10.37 -13.69
C THR A 166 -30.58 11.58 -14.46
N ALA A 167 -29.76 12.20 -15.32
CA ALA A 167 -30.16 13.44 -16.04
C ALA A 167 -31.21 13.22 -17.14
N ASN A 168 -31.38 11.98 -17.64
CA ASN A 168 -32.30 11.68 -18.75
C ASN A 168 -33.60 10.96 -18.31
N SER A 169 -33.84 10.78 -17.01
CA SER A 169 -34.96 10.01 -16.48
C SER A 169 -36.17 10.89 -16.12
N ALA A 170 -36.49 11.88 -16.93
CA ALA A 170 -37.78 12.59 -16.80
C ALA A 170 -38.89 11.70 -17.33
N GLY A 171 -39.46 10.81 -16.52
CA GLY A 171 -40.74 10.21 -16.79
C GLY A 171 -40.88 8.67 -16.78
N THR A 172 -39.87 7.91 -16.47
CA THR A 172 -40.02 6.45 -16.37
C THR A 172 -39.84 6.02 -14.91
N PRO A 173 -40.77 5.20 -14.33
CA PRO A 173 -40.61 4.66 -13.00
C PRO A 173 -39.34 3.77 -12.99
N ALA A 174 -38.55 3.94 -11.96
CA ALA A 174 -37.29 3.24 -11.74
C ALA A 174 -37.42 1.73 -12.02
N SER A 175 -36.79 1.26 -13.06
CA SER A 175 -36.36 -0.12 -13.07
C SER A 175 -35.37 -0.29 -11.94
N ASP A 176 -35.48 -1.37 -11.16
CA ASP A 176 -34.58 -1.69 -10.03
C ASP A 176 -33.10 -1.90 -10.47
N GLU A 177 -32.79 -1.75 -11.73
CA GLU A 177 -31.45 -1.84 -12.31
C GLU A 177 -30.69 -0.54 -12.11
N ARG A 178 -29.97 -0.44 -11.01
CA ARG A 178 -29.09 0.70 -10.69
C ARG A 178 -27.79 0.71 -11.48
N PHE A 179 -27.37 -0.44 -12.01
CA PHE A 179 -26.09 -0.63 -12.69
C PHE A 179 -26.30 -0.93 -14.17
N VAL A 180 -25.58 -0.21 -15.02
CA VAL A 180 -25.54 -0.48 -16.47
C VAL A 180 -24.48 -1.53 -16.78
N ASP A 181 -23.34 -1.49 -16.08
CA ASP A 181 -22.26 -2.48 -16.15
C ASP A 181 -21.61 -2.59 -14.77
N SER A 182 -21.34 -3.81 -14.33
CA SER A 182 -20.64 -4.07 -13.09
C SER A 182 -19.77 -5.31 -13.24
N ARG A 183 -18.47 -5.19 -12.94
CA ARG A 183 -17.50 -6.26 -13.06
C ARG A 183 -16.52 -6.24 -11.91
N THR A 184 -16.15 -7.44 -11.47
CA THR A 184 -15.00 -7.65 -10.60
C THR A 184 -13.87 -8.22 -11.45
N ILE A 185 -12.76 -7.51 -11.51
CA ILE A 185 -11.59 -7.84 -12.30
C ILE A 185 -10.56 -8.47 -11.37
N VAL A 186 -10.00 -9.59 -11.77
CA VAL A 186 -9.04 -10.41 -11.03
C VAL A 186 -7.83 -10.75 -11.90
N GLY A 187 -6.76 -11.26 -11.31
CA GLY A 187 -5.51 -11.59 -11.97
C GLY A 187 -4.33 -10.81 -11.40
N SER A 188 -3.20 -10.82 -12.08
CA SER A 188 -2.05 -9.98 -11.72
C SER A 188 -2.34 -8.50 -11.96
N ILE A 189 -1.58 -7.61 -11.30
CA ILE A 189 -1.77 -6.16 -11.44
C ILE A 189 -1.75 -5.70 -12.91
N PRO A 190 -0.80 -6.13 -13.77
CA PRO A 190 -0.80 -5.74 -15.18
C PRO A 190 -2.07 -6.16 -15.93
N VAL A 191 -2.57 -7.38 -15.66
CA VAL A 191 -3.81 -7.89 -16.25
C VAL A 191 -5.00 -7.07 -15.77
N MET A 192 -5.11 -6.84 -14.45
CA MET A 192 -6.21 -6.04 -13.89
C MET A 192 -6.23 -4.61 -14.44
N ILE A 193 -5.06 -3.99 -14.63
CA ILE A 193 -4.96 -2.65 -15.23
C ILE A 193 -5.46 -2.66 -16.67
N ALA A 194 -5.03 -3.63 -17.48
CA ALA A 194 -5.44 -3.73 -18.88
C ALA A 194 -6.96 -3.94 -19.01
N GLU A 195 -7.53 -4.86 -18.22
CA GLU A 195 -8.97 -5.11 -18.21
C GLU A 195 -9.79 -3.95 -17.68
N ALA A 196 -9.30 -3.25 -16.63
CA ALA A 196 -9.95 -2.06 -16.09
C ALA A 196 -9.98 -0.93 -17.12
N LEU A 197 -8.88 -0.69 -17.82
CA LEU A 197 -8.81 0.28 -18.91
C LEU A 197 -9.79 -0.07 -20.03
N ASP A 198 -9.91 -1.35 -20.40
CA ASP A 198 -10.87 -1.79 -21.40
C ASP A 198 -12.32 -1.64 -20.95
N CYS A 199 -12.61 -1.86 -19.65
CA CYS A 199 -13.93 -1.58 -19.10
C CYS A 199 -14.26 -0.08 -19.18
N VAL A 200 -13.31 0.78 -18.80
CA VAL A 200 -13.48 2.24 -18.92
C VAL A 200 -13.72 2.65 -20.37
N ARG A 201 -12.85 2.22 -21.30
CA ARG A 201 -12.96 2.57 -22.73
C ARG A 201 -14.29 2.16 -23.33
N ARG A 202 -14.79 0.96 -23.04
CA ARG A 202 -16.08 0.47 -23.53
C ARG A 202 -17.27 1.25 -22.98
N ASN A 203 -17.11 1.85 -21.82
CA ASN A 203 -18.15 2.60 -21.12
C ASN A 203 -18.01 4.12 -21.28
N MET A 204 -16.97 4.62 -21.96
CA MET A 204 -16.82 6.04 -22.29
C MET A 204 -17.83 6.44 -23.37
N HIS A 205 -18.44 7.61 -23.20
CA HIS A 205 -19.20 8.24 -24.27
C HIS A 205 -18.24 8.82 -25.31
N ILE A 206 -18.43 8.43 -26.57
CA ILE A 206 -17.67 8.97 -27.69
C ILE A 206 -18.62 9.93 -28.42
N GLY A 207 -18.43 11.24 -28.23
CA GLY A 207 -19.06 12.26 -29.02
C GLY A 207 -18.48 12.24 -30.44
N ALA A 208 -19.31 12.43 -31.47
CA ALA A 208 -18.85 12.59 -32.85
C ALA A 208 -19.19 14.00 -33.33
N VAL A 209 -18.19 14.73 -33.80
CA VAL A 209 -18.35 16.00 -34.47
C VAL A 209 -18.14 15.77 -35.97
N ILE A 210 -19.06 16.31 -36.76
CA ILE A 210 -18.91 16.29 -38.22
C ILE A 210 -18.14 17.56 -38.61
N ASP A 211 -16.91 17.38 -39.08
CA ASP A 211 -16.06 18.45 -39.61
C ASP A 211 -15.96 18.30 -41.13
N GLY A 212 -16.79 19.09 -41.84
CA GLY A 212 -16.91 18.96 -43.29
C GLY A 212 -17.51 17.64 -43.75
N ALA A 213 -16.75 16.86 -44.52
CA ALA A 213 -17.14 15.53 -45.01
C ALA A 213 -16.67 14.36 -44.12
N PHE A 214 -15.97 14.65 -43.01
CA PHE A 214 -15.37 13.65 -42.16
C PHE A 214 -16.00 13.65 -40.77
N ARG A 215 -16.27 12.45 -40.24
CA ARG A 215 -16.64 12.21 -38.86
C ARG A 215 -15.38 12.13 -37.99
N LYS A 216 -15.24 13.09 -37.06
CA LYS A 216 -14.16 13.07 -36.05
C LYS A 216 -14.76 12.64 -34.72
N GLU A 217 -14.26 11.54 -34.18
CA GLU A 217 -14.61 11.08 -32.85
C GLU A 217 -13.84 11.91 -31.80
N LEU A 218 -14.57 12.51 -30.91
CA LEU A 218 -14.02 13.25 -29.77
C LEU A 218 -14.39 12.47 -28.51
N PRO A 219 -13.42 11.99 -27.74
CA PRO A 219 -13.73 11.45 -26.43
C PRO A 219 -14.26 12.58 -25.54
N ASP A 220 -15.31 12.30 -24.80
CA ASP A 220 -15.95 13.27 -23.86
C ASP A 220 -15.09 13.53 -22.62
N TYR A 221 -13.93 12.90 -22.54
CA TYR A 221 -12.99 12.96 -21.43
C TYR A 221 -11.61 13.41 -21.90
N PRO A 222 -10.86 14.18 -21.05
CA PRO A 222 -9.53 14.65 -21.40
C PRO A 222 -8.50 13.53 -21.57
#